data_2533072ee894e24224b2a1879b1b3b77
#
_entry.id   2533072ee894e24224b2a1879b1b3b77
#
_cell.length_a   1.000
_cell.length_b   1.000
_cell.length_c   1.000
_cell.angle_alpha   90.00
_cell.angle_beta   90.00
_cell.angle_gamma   90.00
#
_symmetry.space_group_name_H-M   'P 1'
#
loop_
_entity.id
_entity.type
_entity.pdbx_description
1 polymer ?
#
loop_
_entity_poly.entity_id
_entity_poly.type
_entity_poly.pdbx_seq_one_letter_code
_entity_poly.pdbx_strand_id
1 'polypeptide(L)'
;VGGIEERVYRFRCVEAWSMTVPWSGFALKNILSFVEPKTSAKFLRFETFFDPDVAPGQKQNWYPWPYVEGITIDEAKNDLSFLATGIYGKELPNQNGAPLRLVLPWKYGFKSIKSIVKISFVDKKPQGMWERIAPLEYGFWANVNPNVPHPRWSQSTEQQLGVDNRVPTMIYNGYGSEVASMYKALQPTLKNSLFR
;
A
#
# COMPACT_ATOMS: atom_id res chain seq x y z
N VAL A 1 1.23 -14.94 16.07
CA VAL A 1 1.03 -13.65 15.38
C VAL A 1 -0.45 -13.23 15.38
N GLY A 2 -1.27 -13.76 16.30
CA GLY A 2 -2.72 -13.54 16.31
C GLY A 2 -3.48 -14.44 15.35
N GLY A 3 -4.81 -14.49 15.50
CA GLY A 3 -5.69 -15.28 14.60
C GLY A 3 -5.85 -14.59 13.24
N ILE A 4 -6.25 -15.37 12.23
CA ILE A 4 -6.71 -14.82 10.95
C ILE A 4 -8.09 -14.20 11.18
N GLU A 5 -8.26 -12.98 10.71
CA GLU A 5 -9.52 -12.25 10.72
C GLU A 5 -9.91 -11.81 9.31
N GLU A 6 -11.18 -11.49 9.09
CA GLU A 6 -11.64 -10.90 7.84
C GLU A 6 -11.87 -9.40 8.03
N ARG A 7 -11.39 -8.61 7.05
CA ARG A 7 -11.60 -7.16 6.99
C ARG A 7 -12.07 -6.74 5.61
N VAL A 8 -13.17 -6.03 5.57
CA VAL A 8 -13.70 -5.46 4.32
C VAL A 8 -13.12 -4.06 4.15
N TYR A 9 -12.24 -3.89 3.16
CA TYR A 9 -11.57 -2.62 2.90
C TYR A 9 -11.87 -2.09 1.49
N ARG A 10 -11.98 -0.78 1.39
CA ARG A 10 -11.87 -0.07 0.12
C ARG A 10 -10.44 -0.17 -0.39
N PHE A 11 -10.31 -0.35 -1.69
CA PHE A 11 -9.03 -0.30 -2.40
C PHE A 11 -9.13 0.76 -3.50
N ARG A 12 -8.18 1.67 -3.58
CA ARG A 12 -8.19 2.78 -4.53
C ARG A 12 -6.92 2.78 -5.38
N CYS A 13 -7.05 2.52 -6.66
CA CYS A 13 -5.94 2.61 -7.59
C CYS A 13 -5.60 4.08 -7.87
N VAL A 14 -4.32 4.38 -8.07
CA VAL A 14 -3.87 5.71 -8.53
C VAL A 14 -4.48 6.10 -9.87
N GLU A 15 -4.87 5.14 -10.72
CA GLU A 15 -5.54 5.33 -12.01
C GLU A 15 -7.05 5.62 -11.91
N ALA A 16 -7.51 6.05 -10.73
CA ALA A 16 -8.87 6.54 -10.50
C ALA A 16 -9.97 5.48 -10.71
N TRP A 17 -9.73 4.25 -10.26
CA TRP A 17 -10.74 3.24 -10.03
C TRP A 17 -10.66 2.68 -8.62
N SER A 18 -11.74 2.11 -8.12
CA SER A 18 -11.83 1.54 -6.77
C SER A 18 -12.65 0.26 -6.73
N MET A 19 -12.45 -0.49 -5.67
CA MET A 19 -13.23 -1.68 -5.33
C MET A 19 -13.33 -1.81 -3.81
N THR A 20 -14.28 -2.60 -3.33
CA THR A 20 -14.38 -3.00 -1.93
C THR A 20 -14.14 -4.50 -1.85
N VAL A 21 -13.22 -4.92 -0.99
CA VAL A 21 -12.70 -6.29 -0.97
C VAL A 21 -12.67 -6.83 0.46
N PRO A 22 -13.22 -8.04 0.70
CA PRO A 22 -13.03 -8.77 1.95
C PRO A 22 -11.68 -9.51 1.91
N TRP A 23 -10.74 -9.06 2.74
CA TRP A 23 -9.43 -9.66 2.91
C TRP A 23 -9.41 -10.54 4.16
N SER A 24 -8.81 -11.72 4.06
CA SER A 24 -8.51 -12.56 5.23
C SER A 24 -7.02 -12.47 5.56
N GLY A 25 -6.67 -12.31 6.82
CA GLY A 25 -5.27 -12.14 7.24
C GLY A 25 -5.15 -11.63 8.67
N PHE A 26 -4.18 -10.78 8.93
CA PHE A 26 -3.91 -10.26 10.28
C PHE A 26 -3.32 -8.84 10.24
N ALA A 27 -3.49 -8.10 11.35
CA ALA A 27 -2.94 -6.76 11.47
C ALA A 27 -1.41 -6.76 11.43
N LEU A 28 -0.80 -5.86 10.63
CA LEU A 28 0.65 -5.76 10.49
C LEU A 28 1.35 -5.46 11.83
N LYS A 29 0.70 -4.70 12.72
CA LYS A 29 1.23 -4.41 14.05
C LYS A 29 1.56 -5.66 14.87
N ASN A 30 0.90 -6.79 14.61
CA ASN A 30 1.18 -8.04 15.32
C ASN A 30 2.58 -8.58 15.01
N ILE A 31 3.10 -8.34 13.80
CA ILE A 31 4.49 -8.68 13.45
C ILE A 31 5.46 -7.81 14.25
N LEU A 32 5.18 -6.50 14.39
CA LEU A 32 6.06 -5.59 15.13
C LEU A 32 6.19 -6.03 16.60
N SER A 33 5.08 -6.42 17.21
CA SER A 33 5.07 -6.93 18.59
C SER A 33 5.83 -8.25 18.75
N PHE A 34 5.85 -9.09 17.68
CA PHE A 34 6.54 -10.36 17.70
C PHE A 34 8.06 -10.26 17.47
N VAL A 35 8.49 -9.36 16.55
CA VAL A 35 9.90 -9.25 16.16
C VAL A 35 10.69 -8.19 16.93
N GLU A 36 10.02 -7.34 17.70
CA GLU A 36 10.63 -6.29 18.55
C GLU A 36 11.74 -5.50 17.80
N PRO A 37 11.37 -4.69 16.79
CA PRO A 37 12.36 -4.02 15.97
C PRO A 37 13.27 -3.11 16.80
N LYS A 38 14.53 -2.98 16.41
CA LYS A 38 15.48 -2.05 17.05
C LYS A 38 14.92 -0.62 17.04
N THR A 39 15.23 0.15 18.07
CA THR A 39 14.77 1.55 18.21
C THR A 39 15.26 2.48 17.09
N SER A 40 16.34 2.10 16.40
CA SER A 40 16.86 2.82 15.23
C SER A 40 16.00 2.63 13.97
N ALA A 41 15.14 1.62 13.92
CA ALA A 41 14.25 1.38 12.78
C ALA A 41 13.18 2.48 12.68
N LYS A 42 13.07 3.09 11.52
CA LYS A 42 12.08 4.14 11.21
C LYS A 42 11.08 3.71 10.16
N PHE A 43 11.43 2.71 9.37
CA PHE A 43 10.63 2.25 8.23
C PHE A 43 10.61 0.71 8.16
N LEU A 44 9.54 0.20 7.53
CA LEU A 44 9.49 -1.15 6.99
C LEU A 44 9.73 -1.08 5.49
N ARG A 45 10.56 -2.00 5.00
CA ARG A 45 10.81 -2.22 3.58
C ARG A 45 10.34 -3.63 3.23
N PHE A 46 9.51 -3.74 2.21
CA PHE A 46 8.95 -4.97 1.69
C PHE A 46 9.54 -5.27 0.33
N GLU A 47 9.78 -6.54 0.05
CA GLU A 47 10.28 -7.03 -1.24
C GLU A 47 9.40 -8.18 -1.73
N THR A 48 9.03 -8.11 -3.01
CA THR A 48 8.37 -9.21 -3.71
C THR A 48 9.40 -10.26 -4.12
N PHE A 49 8.96 -11.50 -4.41
CA PHE A 49 9.84 -12.50 -4.98
C PHE A 49 10.41 -12.05 -6.35
N PHE A 50 11.57 -12.57 -6.69
CA PHE A 50 12.18 -12.37 -8.00
C PHE A 50 12.53 -13.72 -8.62
N ASP A 51 11.72 -14.16 -9.57
CA ASP A 51 11.90 -15.37 -10.34
C ASP A 51 11.31 -15.18 -11.75
N PRO A 52 12.13 -14.74 -12.72
CA PRO A 52 11.67 -14.47 -14.08
C PRO A 52 11.17 -15.70 -14.86
N ASP A 53 11.52 -16.91 -14.43
CA ASP A 53 11.05 -18.12 -15.10
C ASP A 53 9.62 -18.48 -14.66
N VAL A 54 9.27 -18.20 -13.43
CA VAL A 54 7.90 -18.35 -12.90
C VAL A 54 7.03 -17.15 -13.22
N ALA A 55 7.59 -15.94 -13.24
CA ALA A 55 6.89 -14.69 -13.51
C ALA A 55 7.51 -13.95 -14.71
N PRO A 56 7.13 -14.29 -15.96
CA PRO A 56 7.76 -13.75 -17.18
C PRO A 56 7.78 -12.22 -17.30
N GLY A 57 6.83 -11.52 -16.65
CA GLY A 57 6.83 -10.06 -16.55
C GLY A 57 8.09 -9.49 -15.88
N GLN A 58 8.76 -10.29 -15.05
CA GLN A 58 10.01 -9.89 -14.40
C GLN A 58 11.24 -9.96 -15.33
N LYS A 59 11.09 -10.48 -16.56
CA LYS A 59 12.12 -10.43 -17.63
C LYS A 59 12.25 -9.03 -18.24
N GLN A 60 11.30 -8.13 -17.96
CA GLN A 60 11.33 -6.75 -18.43
C GLN A 60 12.40 -5.96 -17.67
N ASN A 61 13.56 -5.77 -18.29
CA ASN A 61 14.75 -5.20 -17.66
C ASN A 61 14.70 -3.69 -17.38
N TRP A 62 13.69 -2.98 -17.94
CA TRP A 62 13.47 -1.57 -17.66
C TRP A 62 12.77 -1.33 -16.32
N TYR A 63 12.17 -2.36 -15.69
CA TYR A 63 11.68 -2.29 -14.33
C TYR A 63 12.77 -2.71 -13.35
N PRO A 64 12.99 -1.97 -12.27
CA PRO A 64 13.99 -2.27 -11.25
C PRO A 64 13.51 -3.38 -10.28
N TRP A 65 13.34 -4.60 -10.81
CA TRP A 65 12.97 -5.76 -10.01
C TRP A 65 14.01 -6.10 -8.92
N PRO A 66 13.66 -6.70 -7.77
CA PRO A 66 12.29 -7.03 -7.35
C PRO A 66 11.46 -5.79 -7.05
N TYR A 67 10.12 -5.93 -7.04
CA TYR A 67 9.25 -4.85 -6.59
C TYR A 67 9.53 -4.56 -5.12
N VAL A 68 9.75 -3.29 -4.79
CA VAL A 68 10.02 -2.80 -3.44
C VAL A 68 8.99 -1.75 -3.07
N GLU A 69 8.53 -1.80 -1.83
CA GLU A 69 7.74 -0.75 -1.21
C GLU A 69 8.16 -0.51 0.24
N GLY A 70 7.81 0.67 0.74
CA GLY A 70 8.09 1.04 2.12
C GLY A 70 6.99 1.85 2.78
N ILE A 71 6.90 1.71 4.09
CA ILE A 71 6.05 2.52 4.98
C ILE A 71 6.83 2.91 6.23
N THR A 72 6.32 3.89 6.97
CA THR A 72 6.89 4.25 8.29
C THR A 72 6.50 3.22 9.35
N ILE A 73 7.22 3.19 10.47
CA ILE A 73 6.85 2.39 11.65
C ILE A 73 5.48 2.81 12.18
N ASP A 74 5.16 4.10 12.18
CA ASP A 74 3.86 4.59 12.66
C ASP A 74 2.71 4.12 11.77
N GLU A 75 2.89 4.12 10.45
CA GLU A 75 1.93 3.52 9.52
C GLU A 75 1.78 2.01 9.74
N ALA A 76 2.88 1.31 10.02
CA ALA A 76 2.85 -0.13 10.30
C ALA A 76 2.14 -0.48 11.63
N LYS A 77 2.18 0.42 12.61
CA LYS A 77 1.47 0.28 13.90
C LYS A 77 -0.02 0.60 13.81
N ASN A 78 -0.45 1.29 12.76
CA ASN A 78 -1.86 1.64 12.59
C ASN A 78 -2.71 0.37 12.40
N ASP A 79 -3.88 0.33 13.06
CA ASP A 79 -4.78 -0.82 13.02
C ASP A 79 -5.24 -1.21 11.62
N LEU A 80 -5.33 -0.25 10.69
CA LEU A 80 -5.74 -0.51 9.32
C LEU A 80 -4.66 -1.18 8.47
N SER A 81 -3.37 -1.13 8.86
CA SER A 81 -2.30 -1.82 8.16
C SER A 81 -2.46 -3.33 8.31
N PHE A 82 -2.64 -4.02 7.19
CA PHE A 82 -3.06 -5.41 7.18
C PHE A 82 -2.20 -6.26 6.25
N LEU A 83 -1.90 -7.46 6.67
CA LEU A 83 -1.23 -8.48 5.86
C LEU A 83 -2.25 -9.54 5.49
N ALA A 84 -2.62 -9.58 4.22
CA ALA A 84 -3.62 -10.51 3.71
C ALA A 84 -2.97 -11.79 3.17
N THR A 85 -3.56 -12.91 3.56
CA THR A 85 -3.26 -14.27 3.09
C THR A 85 -4.43 -14.87 2.31
N GLY A 86 -5.58 -14.18 2.32
CA GLY A 86 -6.81 -14.64 1.67
C GLY A 86 -7.68 -13.49 1.17
N ILE A 87 -8.64 -13.84 0.33
CA ILE A 87 -9.62 -12.95 -0.29
C ILE A 87 -10.93 -13.73 -0.52
N TYR A 88 -12.08 -13.10 -0.20
CA TYR A 88 -13.41 -13.73 -0.32
C TYR A 88 -13.50 -15.10 0.37
N GLY A 89 -12.93 -15.23 1.57
CA GLY A 89 -12.94 -16.46 2.37
C GLY A 89 -12.10 -17.62 1.81
N LYS A 90 -11.23 -17.36 0.81
CA LYS A 90 -10.35 -18.35 0.18
C LYS A 90 -8.89 -17.91 0.29
N GLU A 91 -7.98 -18.84 0.07
CA GLU A 91 -6.55 -18.52 -0.06
C GLU A 91 -6.32 -17.49 -1.17
N LEU A 92 -5.31 -16.65 -0.95
CA LEU A 92 -4.96 -15.59 -1.89
C LEU A 92 -4.39 -16.21 -3.18
N PRO A 93 -5.01 -15.98 -4.36
CA PRO A 93 -4.43 -16.43 -5.63
C PRO A 93 -3.10 -15.73 -5.92
N ASN A 94 -2.22 -16.36 -6.69
CA ASN A 94 -0.90 -15.81 -7.06
C ASN A 94 -1.01 -14.41 -7.67
N GLN A 95 -1.93 -14.20 -8.62
CA GLN A 95 -2.16 -12.91 -9.26
C GLN A 95 -2.64 -11.81 -8.29
N ASN A 96 -3.28 -12.20 -7.18
CA ASN A 96 -3.76 -11.27 -6.15
C ASN A 96 -2.71 -11.03 -5.05
N GLY A 97 -1.59 -11.75 -5.08
CA GLY A 97 -0.43 -11.48 -4.24
C GLY A 97 -0.06 -12.54 -3.23
N ALA A 98 -0.41 -13.83 -3.48
CA ALA A 98 0.08 -14.93 -2.64
C ALA A 98 1.62 -14.94 -2.55
N PRO A 99 2.22 -15.44 -1.46
CA PRO A 99 1.55 -15.98 -0.26
C PRO A 99 1.06 -14.91 0.71
N LEU A 100 1.57 -13.68 0.60
CA LEU A 100 1.33 -12.58 1.53
C LEU A 100 1.32 -11.25 0.77
N ARG A 101 0.32 -10.42 1.01
CA ARG A 101 0.29 -9.05 0.48
C ARG A 101 -0.02 -8.03 1.56
N LEU A 102 0.52 -6.83 1.37
CA LEU A 102 0.18 -5.67 2.17
C LEU A 102 -1.15 -5.06 1.69
N VAL A 103 -1.97 -4.61 2.62
CA VAL A 103 -3.17 -3.83 2.35
C VAL A 103 -3.13 -2.58 3.22
N LEU A 104 -3.12 -1.41 2.55
CA LEU A 104 -3.10 -0.08 3.15
C LEU A 104 -4.30 0.70 2.57
N PRO A 105 -5.49 0.61 3.18
CA PRO A 105 -6.72 1.05 2.53
C PRO A 105 -6.80 2.57 2.28
N TRP A 106 -6.05 3.38 3.02
CA TRP A 106 -6.03 4.84 2.87
C TRP A 106 -5.01 5.37 1.85
N LYS A 107 -4.16 4.47 1.31
CA LYS A 107 -3.13 4.80 0.31
C LYS A 107 -3.54 4.32 -1.07
N TYR A 108 -2.94 4.92 -2.09
CA TYR A 108 -3.08 4.39 -3.44
C TYR A 108 -2.55 2.96 -3.54
N GLY A 109 -3.24 2.13 -4.31
CA GLY A 109 -3.08 0.68 -4.35
C GLY A 109 -1.69 0.15 -4.68
N PHE A 110 -0.83 0.94 -5.36
CA PHE A 110 0.55 0.53 -5.64
C PHE A 110 1.40 0.37 -4.36
N LYS A 111 1.01 1.02 -3.26
CA LYS A 111 1.64 0.83 -1.96
C LYS A 111 1.33 -0.53 -1.32
N SER A 112 0.27 -1.19 -1.76
CA SER A 112 -0.18 -2.49 -1.27
C SER A 112 0.56 -3.61 -2.01
N ILE A 113 1.87 -3.72 -1.77
CA ILE A 113 2.77 -4.69 -2.44
C ILE A 113 2.27 -6.13 -2.30
N LYS A 114 2.40 -6.90 -3.39
CA LYS A 114 1.99 -8.30 -3.51
C LYS A 114 3.16 -9.26 -3.38
N SER A 115 2.85 -10.53 -3.05
CA SER A 115 3.80 -11.66 -3.09
C SER A 115 5.08 -11.37 -2.29
N ILE A 116 4.88 -10.91 -1.06
CA ILE A 116 5.96 -10.50 -0.16
C ILE A 116 6.75 -11.75 0.28
N VAL A 117 8.07 -11.69 0.10
CA VAL A 117 9.00 -12.72 0.56
C VAL A 117 10.00 -12.19 1.60
N LYS A 118 10.09 -10.85 1.74
CA LYS A 118 10.99 -10.24 2.71
C LYS A 118 10.40 -8.95 3.28
N ILE A 119 10.49 -8.83 4.61
CA ILE A 119 10.18 -7.62 5.37
C ILE A 119 11.43 -7.24 6.16
N SER A 120 11.92 -6.02 5.97
CA SER A 120 13.12 -5.51 6.65
C SER A 120 12.79 -4.25 7.43
N PHE A 121 13.33 -4.12 8.63
CA PHE A 121 13.26 -2.91 9.45
C PHE A 121 14.51 -2.09 9.18
N VAL A 122 14.35 -0.86 8.72
CA VAL A 122 15.44 -0.01 8.24
C VAL A 122 15.36 1.40 8.84
N ASP A 123 16.51 2.06 8.95
CA ASP A 123 16.64 3.44 9.45
C ASP A 123 16.46 4.50 8.36
N LYS A 124 16.73 4.14 7.10
CA LYS A 124 16.62 5.01 5.93
C LYS A 124 15.32 4.75 5.19
N LYS A 125 14.72 5.84 4.67
CA LYS A 125 13.49 5.77 3.85
C LYS A 125 13.75 4.89 2.62
N PRO A 126 13.02 3.75 2.47
CA PRO A 126 13.11 2.94 1.26
C PRO A 126 12.51 3.69 0.08
N GLN A 127 13.10 3.50 -1.10
CA GLN A 127 12.55 3.99 -2.35
C GLN A 127 11.69 2.89 -2.98
N GLY A 128 10.41 3.17 -3.21
CA GLY A 128 9.48 2.26 -3.89
C GLY A 128 9.79 2.12 -5.39
N MET A 129 9.30 1.03 -6.01
CA MET A 129 9.53 0.79 -7.44
C MET A 129 9.01 1.96 -8.29
N TRP A 130 7.76 2.39 -8.09
CA TRP A 130 7.17 3.46 -8.88
C TRP A 130 7.81 4.83 -8.62
N GLU A 131 8.18 5.14 -7.36
CA GLU A 131 8.97 6.34 -7.03
C GLU A 131 10.32 6.35 -7.78
N ARG A 132 10.92 5.18 -7.96
CA ARG A 132 12.19 5.04 -8.72
C ARG A 132 12.02 5.21 -10.22
N ILE A 133 10.92 4.69 -10.79
CA ILE A 133 10.65 4.74 -12.24
C ILE A 133 10.18 6.14 -12.66
N ALA A 134 9.27 6.75 -11.90
CA ALA A 134 8.62 8.01 -12.27
C ALA A 134 8.44 8.92 -11.03
N PRO A 135 9.54 9.50 -10.50
CA PRO A 135 9.54 10.27 -9.24
C PRO A 135 8.71 11.56 -9.30
N LEU A 136 8.38 12.05 -10.48
CA LEU A 136 7.50 13.20 -10.67
C LEU A 136 6.01 12.84 -10.53
N GLU A 137 5.68 11.56 -10.70
CA GLU A 137 4.30 11.05 -10.66
C GLU A 137 3.98 10.31 -9.37
N TYR A 138 4.96 9.58 -8.82
CA TYR A 138 4.78 8.69 -7.65
C TYR A 138 5.78 9.04 -6.56
N GLY A 139 5.34 8.94 -5.32
CA GLY A 139 6.19 9.18 -4.16
C GLY A 139 5.98 8.14 -3.05
N PHE A 140 6.71 8.34 -1.97
CA PHE A 140 6.72 7.42 -0.83
C PHE A 140 5.39 7.34 -0.09
N TRP A 141 4.71 8.48 0.12
CA TRP A 141 3.54 8.54 1.00
C TRP A 141 2.27 8.03 0.34
N ALA A 142 1.98 8.52 -0.86
CA ALA A 142 0.88 8.08 -1.72
C ALA A 142 -0.48 7.93 -1.02
N ASN A 143 -0.80 8.83 -0.10
CA ASN A 143 -2.11 8.87 0.53
C ASN A 143 -3.16 9.36 -0.47
N VAL A 144 -4.36 8.79 -0.44
CA VAL A 144 -5.44 9.20 -1.36
C VAL A 144 -5.92 10.61 -1.02
N ASN A 145 -5.90 11.50 -2.02
CA ASN A 145 -6.43 12.85 -1.90
C ASN A 145 -7.09 13.32 -3.21
N PRO A 146 -8.41 13.61 -3.20
CA PRO A 146 -9.13 14.08 -4.39
C PRO A 146 -8.62 15.44 -4.93
N ASN A 147 -8.02 16.28 -4.08
CA ASN A 147 -7.58 17.63 -4.41
C ASN A 147 -6.14 17.71 -4.93
N VAL A 148 -5.41 16.59 -4.91
CA VAL A 148 -4.04 16.51 -5.44
C VAL A 148 -4.05 15.61 -6.69
N PRO A 149 -4.07 16.20 -7.89
CA PRO A 149 -4.14 15.43 -9.12
C PRO A 149 -2.84 14.66 -9.38
N HIS A 150 -2.97 13.54 -10.09
CA HIS A 150 -1.83 12.95 -10.78
C HIS A 150 -1.42 13.86 -11.93
N PRO A 151 -0.14 13.94 -12.33
CA PRO A 151 0.28 14.84 -13.43
C PRO A 151 -0.48 14.61 -14.75
N ARG A 152 -1.02 13.41 -14.98
CA ARG A 152 -1.72 13.05 -16.23
C ARG A 152 -3.25 12.97 -16.12
N TRP A 153 -3.82 12.92 -14.90
CA TRP A 153 -5.28 12.81 -14.69
C TRP A 153 -5.73 13.36 -13.35
N SER A 154 -7.04 13.61 -13.24
CA SER A 154 -7.68 14.03 -11.98
C SER A 154 -7.85 12.88 -11.02
N GLN A 155 -7.74 13.16 -9.72
CA GLN A 155 -8.05 12.24 -8.63
C GLN A 155 -9.40 12.56 -7.94
N SER A 156 -10.15 13.54 -8.43
CA SER A 156 -11.36 14.02 -7.76
C SER A 156 -12.52 13.03 -7.79
N THR A 157 -12.55 12.14 -8.78
CA THR A 157 -13.56 11.08 -8.91
C THR A 157 -12.92 9.75 -9.23
N GLU A 158 -13.64 8.67 -8.95
CA GLU A 158 -13.19 7.30 -9.21
C GLU A 158 -14.28 6.46 -9.84
N GLN A 159 -13.89 5.51 -10.68
CA GLN A 159 -14.76 4.47 -11.21
C GLN A 159 -14.80 3.32 -10.21
N GLN A 160 -15.92 3.15 -9.53
CA GLN A 160 -16.11 1.98 -8.67
C GLN A 160 -16.42 0.76 -9.53
N LEU A 161 -15.66 -0.33 -9.37
CA LEU A 161 -15.88 -1.55 -10.13
C LEU A 161 -17.26 -2.15 -9.78
N GLY A 162 -18.00 -2.53 -10.81
CA GLY A 162 -19.37 -3.05 -10.69
C GLY A 162 -20.46 -1.99 -10.60
N VAL A 163 -20.12 -0.71 -10.77
CA VAL A 163 -21.06 0.42 -10.80
C VAL A 163 -20.81 1.25 -12.06
N ASP A 164 -21.87 1.64 -12.78
CA ASP A 164 -21.74 2.34 -14.06
C ASP A 164 -21.26 3.79 -13.91
N ASN A 165 -21.55 4.43 -12.79
CA ASN A 165 -21.22 5.83 -12.56
C ASN A 165 -19.94 6.04 -11.76
N ARG A 166 -19.22 7.11 -12.09
CA ARG A 166 -18.11 7.58 -11.26
C ARG A 166 -18.65 8.23 -9.98
N VAL A 167 -17.93 8.00 -8.88
CA VAL A 167 -18.25 8.59 -7.57
C VAL A 167 -17.15 9.56 -7.13
N PRO A 168 -17.45 10.55 -6.26
CA PRO A 168 -16.42 11.40 -5.66
C PRO A 168 -15.40 10.59 -4.86
N THR A 169 -14.11 10.88 -5.06
CA THR A 169 -13.05 10.28 -4.24
C THR A 169 -13.03 10.91 -2.85
N MET A 170 -12.92 10.09 -1.83
CA MET A 170 -12.78 10.54 -0.43
C MET A 170 -11.30 10.68 -0.06
N ILE A 171 -10.98 11.73 0.72
CA ILE A 171 -9.63 11.88 1.28
C ILE A 171 -9.26 10.66 2.14
N TYR A 172 -8.01 10.21 2.05
CA TYR A 172 -7.55 8.96 2.66
C TYR A 172 -8.45 7.76 2.32
N ASN A 173 -9.08 7.79 1.15
CA ASN A 173 -10.03 6.76 0.70
C ASN A 173 -11.20 6.51 1.69
N GLY A 174 -11.57 7.53 2.49
CA GLY A 174 -12.61 7.46 3.52
C GLY A 174 -12.13 7.08 4.91
N TYR A 175 -10.82 6.87 5.12
CA TYR A 175 -10.23 6.47 6.42
C TYR A 175 -9.56 7.63 7.16
N GLY A 176 -10.01 8.86 6.92
CA GLY A 176 -9.40 10.05 7.50
C GLY A 176 -9.44 10.09 9.04
N SER A 177 -10.51 9.60 9.67
CA SER A 177 -10.63 9.51 11.13
C SER A 177 -9.55 8.67 11.79
N GLU A 178 -9.12 7.60 11.11
CA GLU A 178 -8.16 6.62 11.64
C GLU A 178 -6.69 7.00 11.35
N VAL A 179 -6.45 7.81 10.30
CA VAL A 179 -5.08 7.98 9.81
C VAL A 179 -4.60 9.43 9.74
N ALA A 180 -5.48 10.42 9.64
CA ALA A 180 -5.07 11.81 9.40
C ALA A 180 -4.16 12.38 10.51
N SER A 181 -4.35 11.93 11.75
CA SER A 181 -3.53 12.35 12.88
C SER A 181 -2.06 12.02 12.74
N MET A 182 -1.71 10.89 12.10
CA MET A 182 -0.32 10.49 11.85
C MET A 182 0.45 11.48 10.97
N TYR A 183 -0.26 12.19 10.10
CA TYR A 183 0.32 13.08 9.10
C TYR A 183 0.28 14.56 9.49
N LYS A 184 -0.40 14.91 10.59
CA LYS A 184 -0.61 16.30 11.00
C LYS A 184 0.70 17.09 11.15
N ALA A 185 1.70 16.50 11.77
CA ALA A 185 3.01 17.13 11.95
C ALA A 185 3.84 17.20 10.66
N LEU A 186 3.58 16.30 9.70
CA LEU A 186 4.31 16.22 8.43
C LEU A 186 3.72 17.15 7.36
N GLN A 187 2.45 17.47 7.46
CA GLN A 187 1.71 18.21 6.43
C GLN A 187 2.30 19.59 6.09
N PRO A 188 2.76 20.43 7.06
CA PRO A 188 3.36 21.71 6.72
C PRO A 188 4.63 21.60 5.88
N THR A 189 5.41 20.54 6.09
CA THR A 189 6.69 20.30 5.40
C THR A 189 6.49 19.59 4.07
N LEU A 190 5.69 18.53 4.05
CA LEU A 190 5.53 17.65 2.88
C LEU A 190 4.47 18.13 1.89
N LYS A 191 3.46 18.89 2.36
CA LYS A 191 2.39 19.42 1.50
C LYS A 191 1.81 18.35 0.57
N ASN A 192 1.83 18.60 -0.74
CA ASN A 192 1.32 17.65 -1.75
C ASN A 192 2.14 16.36 -1.86
N SER A 193 3.38 16.34 -1.38
CA SER A 193 4.20 15.11 -1.38
C SER A 193 3.62 14.01 -0.49
N LEU A 194 2.77 14.34 0.48
CA LEU A 194 2.00 13.35 1.27
C LEU A 194 1.00 12.54 0.43
N PHE A 195 0.69 12.99 -0.78
CA PHE A 195 -0.38 12.46 -1.62
C PHE A 195 0.13 11.97 -2.98
N ARG A 196 1.44 11.73 -3.05
CA ARG A 196 2.12 11.17 -4.22
C ARG A 196 2.96 9.97 -3.84
#